data_054e9d23dc5f39fd94dc5ea8b90b049a
#
_entry.id   054e9d23dc5f39fd94dc5ea8b90b049a
#
_cell.length_a   1.000
_cell.length_b   1.000
_cell.length_c   1.000
_cell.angle_alpha   90.00
_cell.angle_beta   90.00
_cell.angle_gamma   90.00
#
_symmetry.space_group_name_H-M   'P 1'
#
loop_
_entity.id
_entity.type
_entity.pdbx_description
1 polymer ?
#
loop_
_entity_poly.entity_id
_entity_poly.type
_entity_poly.pdbx_seq_one_letter_code
_entity_poly.pdbx_strand_id
1 'polypeptide(L)' 'MILDQGKLANGLVDELLALIHQYDESMYTSTVIGVLELVKQQLITESLNTEDDE' A
#
# COMPACT_ATOMS: atom_id res chain seq x y z
N MET A 1 8.24 -18.48 13.98
CA MET A 1 6.90 -18.54 13.42
C MET A 1 6.87 -17.99 12.01
N ILE A 2 6.13 -18.63 11.15
CA ILE A 2 6.06 -18.21 9.75
C ILE A 2 4.73 -17.57 9.49
N LEU A 3 4.76 -16.34 9.00
CA LEU A 3 3.55 -15.63 8.62
C LEU A 3 3.24 -15.92 7.16
N ASP A 4 1.95 -16.06 6.89
CA ASP A 4 1.51 -16.28 5.52
C ASP A 4 1.44 -14.93 4.81
N GLN A 5 2.45 -14.64 4.04
CA GLN A 5 2.54 -13.35 3.35
C GLN A 5 1.38 -13.15 2.38
N GLY A 6 0.90 -14.23 1.77
CA GLY A 6 -0.23 -14.10 0.87
C GLY A 6 -1.49 -13.66 1.58
N LYS A 7 -1.76 -14.23 2.74
CA LYS A 7 -2.93 -13.83 3.50
C LYS A 7 -2.80 -12.41 4.03
N LEU A 8 -1.60 -12.06 4.50
CA LEU A 8 -1.37 -10.70 4.98
C LEU A 8 -1.54 -9.69 3.84
N ALA A 9 -1.04 -10.02 2.67
CA ALA A 9 -1.17 -9.13 1.53
C ALA A 9 -2.62 -8.94 1.14
N ASN A 10 -3.40 -10.04 1.11
CA ASN A 10 -4.81 -9.94 0.77
C ASN A 10 -5.57 -9.10 1.79
N GLY A 11 -5.24 -9.26 3.07
CA GLY A 11 -5.87 -8.45 4.10
C GLY A 11 -5.56 -6.98 3.92
N LEU A 12 -4.31 -6.66 3.61
CA LEU A 12 -3.94 -5.27 3.39
C LEU A 12 -4.62 -4.70 2.17
N VAL A 13 -4.72 -5.49 1.10
CA VAL A 13 -5.43 -5.03 -0.09
C VAL A 13 -6.88 -4.70 0.26
N ASP A 14 -7.54 -5.58 1.01
CA ASP A 14 -8.94 -5.34 1.38
C ASP A 14 -9.08 -4.05 2.19
N GLU A 15 -8.18 -3.83 3.15
CA GLU A 15 -8.24 -2.64 3.96
C GLU A 15 -7.97 -1.39 3.16
N LEU A 16 -7.01 -1.47 2.23
CA LEU A 16 -6.72 -0.32 1.37
C LEU A 16 -7.89 -0.01 0.46
N LEU A 17 -8.53 -1.04 -0.10
CA LEU A 17 -9.69 -0.80 -0.94
C LEU A 17 -10.82 -0.17 -0.16
N ALA A 18 -11.04 -0.61 1.08
CA ALA A 18 -12.08 -0.01 1.89
C ALA A 18 -11.78 1.46 2.15
N LEU A 19 -10.54 1.77 2.45
CA LEU A 19 -10.14 3.16 2.67
C LEU A 19 -10.29 3.98 1.40
N ILE A 20 -9.85 3.44 0.28
CA ILE A 20 -9.95 4.15 -0.99
C ILE A 20 -11.41 4.43 -1.33
N HIS A 21 -12.28 3.48 -1.06
CA HIS A 21 -13.69 3.68 -1.37
C HIS A 21 -14.32 4.80 -0.54
N GLN A 22 -13.74 5.13 0.59
CA GLN A 22 -14.22 6.28 1.34
C GLN A 22 -13.95 7.60 0.62
N TYR A 23 -13.03 7.59 -0.33
CA TYR A 23 -12.69 8.77 -1.11
C TYR A 23 -13.28 8.77 -2.51
N ASP A 24 -14.14 7.78 -2.80
CA ASP A 24 -14.63 7.60 -4.16
C ASP A 24 -15.23 8.84 -4.76
N GLU A 25 -15.98 9.58 -3.98
CA GLU A 25 -16.70 10.73 -4.52
C GLU A 25 -15.83 11.95 -4.65
N SER A 26 -14.66 11.94 -4.05
CA SER A 26 -13.81 13.12 -4.07
C SER A 26 -12.54 12.91 -4.86
N MET A 27 -12.31 11.73 -5.42
CA MET A 27 -11.05 11.46 -6.07
C MET A 27 -11.26 10.54 -7.25
N TYR A 28 -10.64 10.90 -8.38
CA TYR A 28 -10.72 10.06 -9.57
C TYR A 28 -9.90 8.80 -9.37
N THR A 29 -10.30 7.74 -10.04
CA THR A 29 -9.57 6.48 -9.97
C THR A 29 -8.12 6.65 -10.44
N SER A 30 -7.91 7.44 -11.51
CA SER A 30 -6.55 7.66 -11.98
C SER A 30 -5.70 8.36 -10.92
N THR A 31 -6.30 9.26 -10.15
CA THR A 31 -5.58 9.92 -9.07
C THR A 31 -5.22 8.92 -7.98
N VAL A 32 -6.13 8.02 -7.66
CA VAL A 32 -5.86 6.99 -6.65
C VAL A 32 -4.70 6.11 -7.10
N ILE A 33 -4.69 5.72 -8.36
CA ILE A 33 -3.60 4.90 -8.87
C ILE A 33 -2.27 5.65 -8.75
N GLY A 34 -2.27 6.95 -9.03
CA GLY A 34 -1.08 7.75 -8.86
C GLY A 34 -0.64 7.82 -7.41
N VAL A 35 -1.58 7.95 -6.49
CA VAL A 35 -1.26 7.95 -5.06
C VAL A 35 -0.61 6.62 -4.67
N LEU A 36 -1.14 5.51 -5.16
CA LEU A 36 -0.57 4.22 -4.83
C LEU A 36 0.86 4.08 -5.35
N GLU A 37 1.13 4.67 -6.52
CA GLU A 37 2.50 4.66 -7.03
C GLU A 37 3.42 5.48 -6.13
N LEU A 38 2.95 6.60 -5.60
CA LEU A 38 3.75 7.39 -4.68
C LEU A 38 4.03 6.62 -3.39
N VAL A 39 3.02 5.94 -2.88
CA VAL A 39 3.20 5.12 -1.69
C VAL A 39 4.23 4.04 -1.96
N LYS A 40 4.13 3.40 -3.11
CA LYS A 40 5.09 2.38 -3.48
C LYS A 40 6.51 2.93 -3.49
N GLN A 41 6.69 4.11 -4.08
CA GLN A 41 8.02 4.72 -4.14
C GLN A 41 8.56 5.03 -2.76
N GLN A 42 7.69 5.52 -1.88
CA GLN A 42 8.12 5.82 -0.53
C GLN A 42 8.53 4.57 0.24
N LEU A 43 7.79 3.48 0.04
CA LEU A 43 8.13 2.23 0.69
C LEU A 43 9.48 1.71 0.20
N ILE A 44 9.74 1.83 -1.09
CA ILE A 44 11.02 1.41 -1.64
C ILE A 44 12.14 2.25 -1.03
N THR A 45 11.94 3.56 -0.94
CA THR A 45 12.95 4.46 -0.37
C THR A 45 13.20 4.11 1.09
N GLU A 46 12.15 3.88 1.86
CA GLU A 46 12.32 3.51 3.26
C GLU A 46 13.08 2.20 3.39
N SER A 47 12.78 1.26 2.52
CA SER A 47 13.46 -0.02 2.56
C SER A 47 14.95 0.13 2.29
N LEU A 48 15.32 1.01 1.38
CA LEU A 48 16.72 1.25 1.08
C LEU A 48 17.43 1.99 2.20
N ASN A 49 16.70 2.84 2.91
CA ASN A 49 17.30 3.63 3.98
C ASN A 49 17.46 2.88 5.29
N THR A 50 16.75 1.78 5.45
CA THR A 50 16.85 1.00 6.67
C THR A 50 17.59 -0.27 6.39
N GLU A 51 18.77 -0.11 5.93
CA GLU A 51 19.53 -1.25 5.47
C GLU A 51 19.80 -2.27 6.56
N ASP A 52 19.80 -1.85 7.78
CA ASP A 52 20.06 -2.78 8.86
C ASP A 52 18.87 -3.60 9.21
N ASP A 53 17.80 -3.34 8.56
CA ASP A 53 16.66 -4.03 8.88
C ASP A 53 16.70 -5.41 8.48
N GLU A 54 17.04 -5.64 8.14
CA GLU A 54 16.86 -6.78 7.88
C GLU A 54 16.32 -7.39 8.09
#